data_ef6a7e77955290b51d37b6525aeac953
#
_entry.id   ef6a7e77955290b51d37b6525aeac953
#
_cell.length_a   1.000
_cell.length_b   1.000
_cell.length_c   1.000
_cell.angle_alpha   90.00
_cell.angle_beta   90.00
_cell.angle_gamma   90.00
#
_symmetry.space_group_name_H-M   'P 1'
#
loop_
_entity.id
_entity.type
_entity.pdbx_description
1 polymer ?
#
loop_
_entity_poly.entity_id
_entity_poly.type
_entity_poly.pdbx_seq_one_letter_code
_entity_poly.pdbx_strand_id
1 'polypeptide(L)'
;SSWVGTRLQYVPGSSDPIDGAVDTLLAGRGVCRDYAHLVVALLRAVNVPARLVAVYAPGCEPMDFHAVAEAFVDGHWRVVDATLLAPRQTLVRISTGRDAADTAFLDNHNGSITLNSAWVTAVVDGPLPNDSIDDLVSIR
;
A
#
# COMPACT_ATOMS: atom_id res chain seq x y z
N SER A 1 -0.44 5.73 10.78
CA SER A 1 -1.30 4.66 10.20
C SER A 1 -2.61 4.50 10.94
N SER A 2 -2.63 4.47 12.29
CA SER A 2 -3.84 4.22 13.12
C SER A 2 -5.03 5.09 12.75
N TRP A 3 -4.84 6.40 12.53
CA TRP A 3 -5.92 7.31 12.17
C TRP A 3 -6.59 6.91 10.85
N VAL A 4 -5.81 6.57 9.82
CA VAL A 4 -6.35 6.10 8.54
C VAL A 4 -7.05 4.76 8.71
N GLY A 5 -6.43 3.80 9.39
CA GLY A 5 -6.99 2.48 9.63
C GLY A 5 -8.32 2.49 10.41
N THR A 6 -8.54 3.50 11.28
CA THR A 6 -9.81 3.65 12.01
C THR A 6 -10.86 4.44 11.25
N ARG A 7 -10.48 5.23 10.24
CA ARG A 7 -11.39 6.07 9.45
C ARG A 7 -11.91 5.38 8.20
N LEU A 8 -11.14 4.48 7.64
CA LEU A 8 -11.50 3.77 6.42
C LEU A 8 -11.99 2.36 6.71
N GLN A 9 -12.97 1.93 5.94
CA GLN A 9 -13.39 0.54 5.86
C GLN A 9 -12.71 -0.11 4.65
N TYR A 10 -12.04 -1.25 4.86
CA TYR A 10 -11.46 -2.01 3.75
C TYR A 10 -12.57 -2.78 3.01
N VAL A 11 -12.82 -2.42 1.75
CA VAL A 11 -13.89 -3.02 0.95
C VAL A 11 -13.33 -3.39 -0.42
N PRO A 12 -13.06 -4.68 -0.68
CA PRO A 12 -12.61 -5.14 -1.99
C PRO A 12 -13.58 -4.71 -3.11
N GLY A 13 -13.03 -4.21 -4.21
CA GLY A 13 -13.81 -3.79 -5.38
C GLY A 13 -14.53 -2.43 -5.23
N SER A 14 -14.30 -1.69 -4.14
CA SER A 14 -14.94 -0.37 -3.93
C SER A 14 -14.16 0.80 -4.53
N SER A 15 -12.99 0.56 -5.11
CA SER A 15 -12.08 1.60 -5.59
C SER A 15 -12.05 1.66 -7.11
N ASP A 16 -12.05 2.88 -7.64
CA ASP A 16 -11.77 3.14 -9.06
C ASP A 16 -10.26 3.37 -9.24
N PRO A 17 -9.64 2.91 -10.34
CA PRO A 17 -8.22 3.17 -10.64
C PRO A 17 -7.83 4.64 -10.65
N ILE A 18 -8.75 5.56 -10.83
CA ILE A 18 -8.51 7.01 -10.84
C ILE A 18 -8.77 7.70 -9.49
N ASP A 19 -9.26 6.98 -8.48
CA ASP A 19 -9.53 7.55 -7.16
C ASP A 19 -8.25 8.08 -6.51
N GLY A 20 -8.32 9.32 -6.03
CA GLY A 20 -7.26 9.97 -5.27
C GLY A 20 -7.52 9.92 -3.75
N ALA A 21 -6.60 10.52 -2.99
CA ALA A 21 -6.70 10.55 -1.53
C ALA A 21 -7.95 11.28 -1.00
N VAL A 22 -8.42 12.31 -1.71
CA VAL A 22 -9.63 13.06 -1.33
C VAL A 22 -10.87 12.20 -1.55
N ASP A 23 -10.95 11.49 -2.68
CA ASP A 23 -12.08 10.60 -2.98
C ASP A 23 -12.18 9.50 -1.93
N THR A 24 -11.06 8.90 -1.56
CA THR A 24 -10.97 7.89 -0.50
C THR A 24 -11.43 8.44 0.85
N LEU A 25 -10.96 9.65 1.22
CA LEU A 25 -11.33 10.28 2.49
C LEU A 25 -12.83 10.54 2.58
N LEU A 26 -13.43 11.03 1.50
CA LEU A 26 -14.87 11.32 1.44
C LEU A 26 -15.72 10.05 1.39
N ALA A 27 -15.26 9.02 0.67
CA ALA A 27 -15.94 7.74 0.59
C ALA A 27 -15.89 6.95 1.91
N GLY A 28 -14.85 7.16 2.74
CA GLY A 28 -14.64 6.44 4.00
C GLY A 28 -14.35 4.94 3.81
N ARG A 29 -13.99 4.53 2.61
CA ARG A 29 -13.69 3.13 2.26
C ARG A 29 -12.73 3.06 1.08
N GLY A 30 -12.08 1.91 0.91
CA GLY A 30 -11.17 1.69 -0.20
C GLY A 30 -10.42 0.37 -0.06
N VAL A 31 -9.42 0.18 -0.93
CA VAL A 31 -8.50 -0.95 -0.92
C VAL A 31 -7.09 -0.48 -0.53
N CYS A 32 -6.11 -1.37 -0.52
CA CYS A 32 -4.73 -1.06 -0.09
C CYS A 32 -4.13 0.17 -0.77
N ARG A 33 -4.35 0.34 -2.07
CA ARG A 33 -3.90 1.50 -2.84
C ARG A 33 -4.48 2.81 -2.28
N ASP A 34 -5.76 2.83 -1.96
CA ASP A 34 -6.47 4.01 -1.45
C ASP A 34 -5.97 4.39 -0.05
N TYR A 35 -5.78 3.40 0.80
CA TYR A 35 -5.15 3.58 2.12
C TYR A 35 -3.75 4.16 1.99
N ALA A 36 -2.92 3.62 1.09
CA ALA A 36 -1.57 4.11 0.85
C ALA A 36 -1.58 5.55 0.31
N HIS A 37 -2.46 5.88 -0.65
CA HIS A 37 -2.63 7.24 -1.17
C HIS A 37 -2.99 8.23 -0.06
N LEU A 38 -3.95 7.90 0.80
CA LEU A 38 -4.36 8.77 1.90
C LEU A 38 -3.23 8.96 2.91
N VAL A 39 -2.51 7.90 3.28
CA VAL A 39 -1.34 7.99 4.17
C VAL A 39 -0.26 8.90 3.55
N VAL A 40 0.08 8.71 2.28
CA VAL A 40 1.08 9.53 1.59
C VAL A 40 0.65 11.00 1.55
N ALA A 41 -0.62 11.28 1.23
CA ALA A 41 -1.14 12.64 1.19
C ALA A 41 -1.08 13.32 2.57
N LEU A 42 -1.47 12.63 3.63
CA LEU A 42 -1.43 13.16 5.00
C LEU A 42 0.00 13.41 5.48
N LEU A 43 0.93 12.51 5.20
CA LEU A 43 2.34 12.69 5.55
C LEU A 43 2.93 13.91 4.83
N ARG A 44 2.66 14.06 3.53
CA ARG A 44 3.11 15.23 2.76
C ARG A 44 2.49 16.53 3.25
N ALA A 45 1.23 16.50 3.69
CA ALA A 45 0.56 17.68 4.24
C ALA A 45 1.22 18.20 5.52
N VAL A 46 1.92 17.34 6.27
CA VAL A 46 2.70 17.73 7.46
C VAL A 46 4.21 17.80 7.19
N ASN A 47 4.60 17.94 5.92
CA ASN A 47 5.98 18.07 5.45
C ASN A 47 6.88 16.84 5.74
N VAL A 48 6.31 15.66 5.86
CA VAL A 48 7.07 14.41 5.91
C VAL A 48 7.18 13.86 4.49
N PRO A 49 8.40 13.68 3.93
CA PRO A 49 8.57 13.06 2.63
C PRO A 49 7.98 11.65 2.65
N ALA A 50 7.13 11.35 1.69
CA ALA A 50 6.45 10.08 1.60
C ALA A 50 6.29 9.64 0.15
N ARG A 51 6.23 8.32 -0.06
CA ARG A 51 6.05 7.68 -1.36
C ARG A 51 5.15 6.48 -1.26
N LEU A 52 4.55 6.09 -2.38
CA LEU A 52 3.81 4.85 -2.51
C LEU A 52 4.77 3.72 -2.89
N VAL A 53 4.54 2.54 -2.37
CA VAL A 53 5.34 1.35 -2.64
C VAL A 53 4.43 0.18 -2.98
N ALA A 54 4.64 -0.42 -4.15
CA ALA A 54 4.06 -1.71 -4.48
C ALA A 54 4.93 -2.81 -3.91
N VAL A 55 4.31 -3.81 -3.28
CA VAL A 55 5.01 -4.87 -2.57
C VAL A 55 4.36 -6.24 -2.81
N TYR A 56 5.16 -7.32 -2.67
CA TYR A 56 4.64 -8.62 -2.29
C TYR A 56 4.42 -8.64 -0.77
N ALA A 57 3.31 -9.22 -0.32
CA ALA A 57 2.89 -9.19 1.07
C ALA A 57 2.59 -10.61 1.61
N PRO A 58 3.62 -11.39 1.96
CA PRO A 58 3.42 -12.67 2.62
C PRO A 58 2.54 -12.54 3.87
N GLY A 59 1.47 -13.34 3.94
CA GLY A 59 0.48 -13.28 5.02
C GLY A 59 -0.81 -12.53 4.65
N CYS A 60 -0.85 -11.86 3.51
CA CYS A 60 -2.10 -11.25 3.02
C CYS A 60 -3.10 -12.33 2.59
N GLU A 61 -4.35 -12.21 3.03
CA GLU A 61 -5.45 -13.12 2.72
C GLU A 61 -6.68 -12.35 2.19
N PRO A 62 -7.16 -12.63 0.97
CA PRO A 62 -6.54 -13.49 -0.04
C PRO A 62 -5.22 -12.90 -0.55
N MET A 63 -4.30 -13.77 -1.03
CA MET A 63 -3.01 -13.34 -1.57
C MET A 63 -3.21 -12.50 -2.83
N ASP A 64 -2.61 -11.30 -2.83
CA ASP A 64 -2.64 -10.37 -3.95
C ASP A 64 -1.42 -9.44 -3.90
N PHE A 65 -1.22 -8.64 -4.95
CA PHE A 65 -0.35 -7.47 -4.88
C PHE A 65 -0.85 -6.52 -3.80
N HIS A 66 0.10 -5.92 -3.09
CA HIS A 66 -0.24 -4.98 -2.01
C HIS A 66 0.43 -3.62 -2.23
N ALA A 67 -0.18 -2.59 -1.69
CA ALA A 67 0.34 -1.23 -1.73
C ALA A 67 0.42 -0.65 -0.32
N VAL A 68 1.56 -0.05 -0.01
CA VAL A 68 1.83 0.61 1.26
C VAL A 68 2.44 1.99 1.04
N ALA A 69 2.49 2.81 2.07
CA ALA A 69 3.27 4.03 2.07
C ALA A 69 4.65 3.80 2.70
N GLU A 70 5.63 4.59 2.31
CA GLU A 70 6.86 4.79 3.06
C GLU A 70 7.02 6.28 3.42
N ALA A 71 7.40 6.54 4.66
CA ALA A 71 7.76 7.87 5.18
C ALA A 71 9.28 7.95 5.38
N PHE A 72 9.89 9.08 5.03
CA PHE A 72 11.30 9.32 5.32
C PHE A 72 11.45 9.97 6.68
N VAL A 73 11.91 9.19 7.67
CA VAL A 73 12.05 9.59 9.06
C VAL A 73 13.43 9.16 9.58
N ASP A 74 14.11 10.07 10.25
CA ASP A 74 15.44 9.85 10.83
C ASP A 74 16.46 9.27 9.84
N GLY A 75 16.46 9.81 8.62
CA GLY A 75 17.38 9.39 7.56
C GLY A 75 17.06 8.07 6.88
N HIS A 76 15.91 7.46 7.18
CA HIS A 76 15.51 6.15 6.64
C HIS A 76 14.08 6.16 6.12
N TRP A 77 13.82 5.36 5.08
CA TRP A 77 12.47 5.05 4.65
C TRP A 77 11.85 4.02 5.60
N ARG A 78 10.70 4.38 6.17
CA ARG A 78 9.93 3.55 7.10
C ARG A 78 8.58 3.22 6.51
N VAL A 79 8.23 1.94 6.47
CA VAL A 79 6.96 1.50 5.92
C VAL A 79 5.80 1.83 6.85
N VAL A 80 4.75 2.37 6.26
CA VAL A 80 3.49 2.70 6.93
C VAL A 80 2.37 1.97 6.20
N ASP A 81 1.84 0.92 6.82
CA ASP A 81 0.67 0.21 6.32
C ASP A 81 -0.51 0.43 7.27
N ALA A 82 -1.55 1.09 6.79
CA ALA A 82 -2.75 1.36 7.57
C ALA A 82 -3.80 0.25 7.43
N THR A 83 -3.57 -0.72 6.54
CA THR A 83 -4.47 -1.86 6.35
C THR A 83 -4.20 -2.99 7.33
N LEU A 84 -2.95 -3.17 7.74
CA LEU A 84 -2.48 -4.26 8.61
C LEU A 84 -2.80 -5.67 8.05
N LEU A 85 -2.85 -5.80 6.72
CA LEU A 85 -3.17 -7.08 6.06
C LEU A 85 -2.03 -8.09 6.08
N ALA A 86 -0.79 -7.63 6.27
CA ALA A 86 0.39 -8.49 6.38
C ALA A 86 1.43 -7.86 7.30
N PRO A 87 2.31 -8.66 7.93
CA PRO A 87 3.40 -8.13 8.72
C PRO A 87 4.37 -7.32 7.87
N ARG A 88 4.66 -6.07 8.26
CA ARG A 88 5.51 -5.15 7.48
C ARG A 88 6.95 -5.65 7.32
N GLN A 89 7.43 -6.48 8.23
CA GLN A 89 8.76 -7.08 8.20
C GLN A 89 8.94 -8.09 7.05
N THR A 90 7.84 -8.65 6.53
CA THR A 90 7.85 -9.67 5.47
C THR A 90 7.63 -9.10 4.08
N LEU A 91 7.35 -7.81 3.98
CA LEU A 91 7.08 -7.15 2.70
C LEU A 91 8.33 -7.13 1.81
N VAL A 92 8.14 -7.42 0.54
CA VAL A 92 9.19 -7.37 -0.48
C VAL A 92 8.84 -6.28 -1.49
N ARG A 93 9.73 -5.29 -1.62
CA ARG A 93 9.51 -4.15 -2.54
C ARG A 93 9.55 -4.58 -3.99
N ILE A 94 8.55 -4.17 -4.77
CA ILE A 94 8.49 -4.31 -6.22
C ILE A 94 8.93 -2.99 -6.86
N SER A 95 8.25 -1.90 -6.52
CA SER A 95 8.51 -0.57 -7.09
C SER A 95 8.09 0.54 -6.12
N THR A 96 8.61 1.74 -6.36
CA THR A 96 8.26 2.95 -5.60
C THR A 96 7.85 4.06 -6.54
N GLY A 97 6.95 4.93 -6.11
CA GLY A 97 6.52 6.05 -6.91
C GLY A 97 5.86 7.16 -6.09
N ARG A 98 5.50 8.24 -6.76
CA ARG A 98 4.76 9.35 -6.16
C ARG A 98 3.35 8.93 -5.74
N ASP A 99 2.76 8.06 -6.56
CA ASP A 99 1.42 7.49 -6.42
C ASP A 99 1.34 6.13 -7.15
N ALA A 100 0.14 5.58 -7.27
CA ALA A 100 -0.08 4.29 -7.92
C ALA A 100 0.16 4.30 -9.43
N ALA A 101 0.10 5.43 -10.10
CA ALA A 101 0.40 5.51 -11.52
C ALA A 101 1.87 5.20 -11.81
N ASP A 102 2.78 5.64 -10.92
CA ASP A 102 4.21 5.33 -11.03
C ASP A 102 4.55 3.86 -10.67
N THR A 103 3.64 3.14 -10.01
CA THR A 103 3.87 1.77 -9.53
C THR A 103 2.95 0.74 -10.18
N ALA A 104 2.23 1.12 -11.23
CA ALA A 104 1.35 0.23 -11.97
C ALA A 104 2.17 -0.93 -12.58
N PHE A 105 1.73 -2.18 -12.34
CA PHE A 105 2.38 -3.37 -12.91
C PHE A 105 2.02 -3.58 -14.40
N LEU A 106 1.00 -2.90 -14.87
CA LEU A 106 0.57 -2.92 -16.26
C LEU A 106 0.12 -1.52 -16.66
N ASP A 107 0.68 -0.99 -17.71
CA ASP A 107 0.30 0.28 -18.32
C ASP A 107 0.13 0.11 -19.82
N ASN A 108 -0.72 0.93 -20.42
CA ASN A 108 -1.06 0.84 -21.85
C ASN A 108 -0.98 2.21 -22.52
N HIS A 109 -0.14 2.29 -23.54
CA HIS A 109 0.00 3.46 -24.38
C HIS A 109 -0.54 3.18 -25.79
N ASN A 110 -1.58 3.88 -26.20
CA ASN A 110 -2.18 3.81 -27.55
C ASN A 110 -2.83 2.46 -27.88
N GLY A 111 -3.88 2.10 -27.16
CA GLY A 111 -4.67 0.90 -27.44
C GLY A 111 -5.63 0.56 -26.31
N SER A 112 -6.22 -0.61 -26.37
CA SER A 112 -6.98 -1.20 -25.28
C SER A 112 -6.35 -2.52 -24.86
N ILE A 113 -6.29 -2.76 -23.56
CA ILE A 113 -5.77 -4.00 -23.00
C ILE A 113 -6.76 -4.52 -21.96
N THR A 114 -6.92 -5.83 -21.90
CA THR A 114 -7.74 -6.49 -20.89
C THR A 114 -6.86 -7.46 -20.12
N LEU A 115 -6.77 -7.29 -18.80
CA LEU A 115 -6.13 -8.25 -17.91
C LEU A 115 -7.14 -9.37 -17.62
N ASN A 116 -6.88 -10.57 -18.14
CA ASN A 116 -7.79 -11.69 -17.95
C ASN A 116 -7.59 -12.37 -16.60
N SER A 117 -6.35 -12.47 -16.12
CA SER A 117 -6.04 -13.08 -14.84
C SER A 117 -4.64 -12.68 -14.36
N ALA A 118 -4.47 -12.69 -13.05
CA ALA A 118 -3.17 -12.55 -12.38
C ALA A 118 -3.15 -13.45 -11.15
N TRP A 119 -2.00 -14.05 -10.88
CA TRP A 119 -1.76 -14.82 -9.66
C TRP A 119 -0.53 -14.29 -8.96
N VAL A 120 -0.64 -14.14 -7.64
CA VAL A 120 0.46 -13.73 -6.79
C VAL A 120 0.67 -14.80 -5.74
N THR A 121 1.93 -15.20 -5.55
CA THR A 121 2.32 -16.08 -4.47
C THR A 121 3.56 -15.50 -3.80
N ALA A 122 3.47 -15.25 -2.51
CA ALA A 122 4.58 -14.79 -1.70
C ALA A 122 4.52 -15.47 -0.33
N VAL A 123 5.61 -16.11 0.07
CA VAL A 123 5.70 -16.87 1.31
C VAL A 123 6.95 -16.50 2.07
N VAL A 124 6.93 -16.68 3.38
CA VAL A 124 8.13 -16.64 4.22
C VAL A 124 8.57 -18.06 4.56
N ASP A 125 9.85 -18.23 4.83
CA ASP A 125 10.37 -19.46 5.38
C ASP A 125 10.16 -19.44 6.90
N GLY A 126 9.17 -20.19 7.37
CA GLY A 126 8.77 -20.27 8.77
C GLY A 126 7.49 -19.47 9.12
N PRO A 127 7.22 -19.25 10.42
CA PRO A 127 6.02 -18.56 10.86
C PRO A 127 6.09 -17.06 10.55
N LEU A 128 4.93 -16.45 10.29
CA LEU A 128 4.82 -15.00 10.14
C LEU A 128 5.21 -14.30 11.47
N PRO A 129 6.02 -13.24 11.41
CA PRO A 129 6.36 -12.47 12.61
C PRO A 129 5.15 -11.68 13.14
N ASN A 130 5.16 -11.37 14.42
CA ASN A 130 4.25 -10.38 14.97
C ASN A 130 4.70 -8.99 14.52
N ASP A 131 3.74 -8.17 14.09
CA ASP A 131 3.98 -6.77 13.75
C ASP A 131 3.29 -5.85 14.76
N SER A 132 4.04 -4.89 15.28
CA SER A 132 3.49 -3.83 16.13
C SER A 132 3.49 -2.52 15.36
N ILE A 133 2.35 -1.83 15.34
CA ILE A 133 2.19 -0.53 14.67
C ILE A 133 3.16 0.53 15.21
N ASP A 134 3.67 0.36 16.42
CA ASP A 134 4.63 1.26 17.07
C ASP A 134 6.07 1.01 16.63
N ASP A 135 6.34 -0.09 15.95
CA ASP A 135 7.68 -0.43 15.47
C ASP A 135 8.03 0.36 14.19
N LEU A 136 9.26 0.86 14.12
CA LEU A 136 9.82 1.46 12.92
C LEU A 136 10.40 0.36 12.02
N VAL A 137 9.69 0.00 10.98
CA VAL A 137 10.05 -1.06 10.04
C VAL A 137 10.55 -0.45 8.73
N SER A 138 11.66 -0.96 8.20
CA SER A 138 12.12 -0.67 6.83
C SER A 138 12.09 -1.96 6.03
N ILE A 139 11.57 -1.88 4.81
CA ILE A 139 11.59 -2.99 3.85
C ILE A 139 12.81 -2.87 2.93
N ARG A 140 13.34 -4.01 2.56
CA ARG A 140 14.50 -4.12 1.66
C ARG A 140 14.14 -3.95 0.20
#